data_c4c479aeef9658871be434a085456f67
#
_entry.id   c4c479aeef9658871be434a085456f67
#
_cell.length_a   1.000
_cell.length_b   1.000
_cell.length_c   1.000
_cell.angle_alpha   90.00
_cell.angle_beta   90.00
_cell.angle_gamma   90.00
#
_symmetry.space_group_name_H-M   'P 1'
#
loop_
_entity.id
_entity.type
_entity.pdbx_description
1 polymer ?
#
loop_
_entity_poly.entity_id
_entity_poly.type
_entity_poly.pdbx_seq_one_letter_code
_entity_poly.pdbx_strand_id
1 'polypeptide(L)'
;MTIVQSLVGLLLVLTPTLLVWQHLGMTRVFEISPRHPYGVTVTDDRHEHGNSVSSLVRTGDAFIMRCDLGAVFAWPFCKMQFHLGQDGKGMDFSQFDSVTFNMRYSGASRRKIGLHLTNFEPEFSTIGDWNSQRYDSVEFDVPAQTTFTIPVNVLRTADWWIAAHNVPLDKTYSRLDNVTAVEISTGSVPPGQSITIELRSIEFRGKWISNTRLLTYLVGAWIGCGLLGLSLSLAHVRSSLSATNARLELLAAINKALQLEARDLANQAHTDPLTGALNRQGLREVLMRRLHAAGRVDEEMAVVFMDIDHFKRINDQHGHDTGDEVLKRFVTVIRGEVRASDRLVRWGGEEFLLLCPETDVEHAVTMVQKLRAALSMREWPHGLHVTSSFGVTSLKPDEDFGEAIKRADGALYVAKSNGRNRVEVG
;
A
#
# COMPACT_ATOMS: atom_id res chain seq x y z
N MET A 1 1.34 6.43 13.92
CA MET A 1 1.75 7.80 13.48
C MET A 1 2.86 8.37 14.36
N THR A 2 2.77 8.31 15.67
CA THR A 2 3.78 8.83 16.63
C THR A 2 5.20 8.27 16.48
N ILE A 3 5.35 6.95 16.22
CA ILE A 3 6.68 6.30 16.08
C ILE A 3 7.44 6.84 14.86
N VAL A 4 6.78 6.94 13.71
CA VAL A 4 7.42 7.46 12.48
C VAL A 4 7.79 8.93 12.63
N GLN A 5 6.93 9.73 13.24
CA GLN A 5 7.22 11.14 13.53
C GLN A 5 8.42 11.31 14.45
N SER A 6 8.53 10.44 15.49
CA SER A 6 9.70 10.45 16.39
C SER A 6 10.98 10.04 15.67
N LEU A 7 10.91 9.02 14.78
CA LEU A 7 12.07 8.60 13.96
C LEU A 7 12.51 9.70 12.99
N VAL A 8 11.58 10.35 12.31
CA VAL A 8 11.86 11.49 11.43
C VAL A 8 12.49 12.64 12.21
N GLY A 9 11.95 12.98 13.38
CA GLY A 9 12.52 14.00 14.25
C GLY A 9 13.94 13.68 14.69
N LEU A 10 14.20 12.41 15.05
CA LEU A 10 15.54 11.94 15.41
C LEU A 10 16.51 12.05 14.21
N LEU A 11 16.10 11.63 13.03
CA LEU A 11 16.93 11.71 11.81
C LEU A 11 17.22 13.16 11.40
N LEU A 12 16.26 14.08 11.58
CA LEU A 12 16.45 15.50 11.32
C LEU A 12 17.56 16.13 12.21
N VAL A 13 17.71 15.66 13.43
CA VAL A 13 18.76 16.11 14.35
C VAL A 13 20.07 15.37 14.11
N LEU A 14 20.01 14.04 13.98
CA LEU A 14 21.20 13.20 13.81
C LEU A 14 21.94 13.47 12.50
N THR A 15 21.23 13.68 11.40
CA THR A 15 21.85 13.90 10.07
C THR A 15 22.80 15.10 10.08
N PRO A 16 22.39 16.32 10.43
CA PRO A 16 23.30 17.46 10.45
C PRO A 16 24.38 17.31 11.51
N THR A 17 24.06 16.74 12.67
CA THR A 17 25.03 16.53 13.74
C THR A 17 26.17 15.61 13.29
N LEU A 18 25.85 14.48 12.63
CA LEU A 18 26.84 13.54 12.12
C LEU A 18 27.65 14.14 10.98
N LEU A 19 27.05 14.92 10.10
CA LEU A 19 27.77 15.61 9.01
C LEU A 19 28.74 16.66 9.53
N VAL A 20 28.32 17.47 10.51
CA VAL A 20 29.18 18.45 11.17
C VAL A 20 30.29 17.73 11.92
N TRP A 21 30.01 16.69 12.68
CA TRP A 21 31.02 15.92 13.38
C TRP A 21 32.01 15.24 12.42
N GLN A 22 31.55 14.70 11.29
CA GLN A 22 32.42 14.14 10.28
C GLN A 22 33.35 15.20 9.66
N HIS A 23 32.81 16.41 9.43
CA HIS A 23 33.59 17.50 8.86
C HIS A 23 34.64 18.04 9.83
N LEU A 24 34.25 18.37 11.07
CA LEU A 24 35.11 19.00 12.08
C LEU A 24 35.90 17.98 12.92
N GLY A 25 35.42 16.75 13.03
CA GLY A 25 36.00 15.71 13.86
C GLY A 25 36.14 14.38 13.12
N MET A 26 35.89 13.27 13.80
CA MET A 26 36.07 11.89 13.29
C MET A 26 37.44 11.63 12.67
N THR A 27 38.46 12.37 13.11
CA THR A 27 39.82 12.22 12.56
C THR A 27 40.50 10.99 13.16
N ARG A 28 41.09 10.19 12.29
CA ARG A 28 42.00 9.12 12.62
C ARG A 28 43.39 9.59 12.27
N VAL A 29 44.32 9.45 13.21
CA VAL A 29 45.75 9.78 13.00
C VAL A 29 46.59 8.53 13.27
N PHE A 30 47.47 8.23 12.34
CA PHE A 30 48.50 7.23 12.50
C PHE A 30 49.86 7.92 12.40
N GLU A 31 50.67 7.83 13.46
CA GLU A 31 51.95 8.55 13.58
C GLU A 31 53.12 7.57 13.55
N ILE A 32 54.13 7.90 12.81
CA ILE A 32 55.47 7.30 12.81
C ILE A 32 56.41 8.35 13.41
N SER A 33 56.95 8.11 14.60
CA SER A 33 57.93 8.99 15.25
C SER A 33 58.90 8.19 16.11
N PRO A 34 60.02 8.78 16.57
CA PRO A 34 60.98 8.08 17.43
C PRO A 34 60.40 7.53 18.75
N ARG A 35 59.20 8.01 19.12
CA ARG A 35 58.49 7.55 20.32
C ARG A 35 57.74 6.23 20.13
N HIS A 36 57.52 5.83 18.87
CA HIS A 36 56.77 4.61 18.57
C HIS A 36 57.73 3.43 18.30
N PRO A 37 57.38 2.19 18.64
CA PRO A 37 58.25 1.01 18.61
C PRO A 37 58.41 0.40 17.23
N TYR A 38 58.20 1.16 16.13
CA TYR A 38 58.39 0.59 14.79
C TYR A 38 59.87 0.33 14.52
N GLY A 39 60.14 -0.85 13.95
CA GLY A 39 61.48 -1.16 13.41
C GLY A 39 61.80 -0.21 12.26
N VAL A 40 63.00 0.36 12.32
CA VAL A 40 63.50 1.21 11.23
C VAL A 40 64.82 0.67 10.74
N THR A 41 64.93 0.57 9.42
CA THR A 41 66.20 0.19 8.74
C THR A 41 66.52 1.25 7.70
N VAL A 42 67.83 1.35 7.37
CA VAL A 42 68.27 2.14 6.22
C VAL A 42 68.92 1.22 5.22
N THR A 43 68.69 1.50 3.96
CA THR A 43 69.28 0.82 2.83
C THR A 43 69.74 1.85 1.79
N ASP A 44 70.69 1.47 0.99
CA ASP A 44 71.25 2.27 -0.11
C ASP A 44 71.45 1.42 -1.34
N ASP A 45 71.91 2.01 -2.43
CA ASP A 45 72.11 1.37 -3.74
C ASP A 45 73.22 0.35 -3.81
N ARG A 46 73.97 0.08 -2.69
CA ARG A 46 75.05 -0.89 -2.70
C ARG A 46 74.62 -2.33 -3.02
N HIS A 47 73.35 -2.68 -2.68
CA HIS A 47 72.80 -3.98 -3.06
C HIS A 47 72.39 -4.06 -4.54
N GLU A 48 72.29 -2.92 -5.22
CA GLU A 48 72.08 -2.79 -6.66
C GLU A 48 73.45 -2.49 -7.42
N HIS A 49 74.52 -2.84 -6.82
CA HIS A 49 75.91 -2.56 -7.34
C HIS A 49 76.26 -1.08 -7.37
N GLY A 50 75.59 -0.22 -6.66
CA GLY A 50 75.95 1.17 -6.45
C GLY A 50 77.03 1.36 -5.37
N ASN A 51 77.34 2.62 -5.08
CA ASN A 51 78.34 2.99 -4.08
C ASN A 51 77.92 4.12 -3.15
N SER A 52 76.65 4.36 -3.03
CA SER A 52 76.11 5.28 -2.02
C SER A 52 76.25 4.71 -0.61
N VAL A 53 76.37 5.58 0.39
CA VAL A 53 76.59 5.18 1.77
C VAL A 53 75.55 5.85 2.63
N SER A 54 74.74 5.03 3.33
CA SER A 54 73.70 5.51 4.27
C SER A 54 74.04 5.20 5.72
N SER A 55 73.64 6.06 6.61
CA SER A 55 73.65 5.82 8.07
C SER A 55 72.43 6.40 8.72
N LEU A 56 71.97 5.77 9.85
CA LEU A 56 70.84 6.20 10.61
C LEU A 56 71.23 6.40 12.07
N VAL A 57 70.86 7.54 12.60
CA VAL A 57 70.91 7.84 14.04
C VAL A 57 69.48 8.09 14.55
N ARG A 58 69.06 7.34 15.56
CA ARG A 58 67.80 7.58 16.23
C ARG A 58 68.09 8.38 17.49
N THR A 59 67.49 9.58 17.59
CA THR A 59 67.49 10.41 18.79
C THR A 59 66.12 10.30 19.49
N GLY A 60 65.97 10.89 20.69
CA GLY A 60 64.65 10.95 21.36
C GLY A 60 63.58 11.66 20.53
N ASP A 61 63.97 12.59 19.63
CA ASP A 61 63.04 13.48 18.92
C ASP A 61 63.02 13.31 17.42
N ALA A 62 64.03 12.62 16.81
CA ALA A 62 64.11 12.50 15.37
C ALA A 62 64.86 11.20 14.93
N PHE A 63 64.55 10.75 13.72
CA PHE A 63 65.35 9.85 12.92
C PHE A 63 66.23 10.71 11.99
N ILE A 64 67.52 10.56 12.04
CA ILE A 64 68.47 11.32 11.26
C ILE A 64 69.15 10.35 10.28
N MET A 65 68.76 10.40 9.02
CA MET A 65 69.44 9.68 7.94
C MET A 65 70.47 10.58 7.26
N ARG A 66 71.69 10.11 7.21
CA ARG A 66 72.75 10.74 6.37
C ARG A 66 73.00 9.83 5.16
N CYS A 67 73.13 10.44 4.05
CA CYS A 67 73.33 9.75 2.78
C CYS A 67 74.39 10.46 1.93
N ASP A 68 75.44 9.76 1.57
CA ASP A 68 76.40 10.20 0.59
C ASP A 68 76.16 9.45 -0.72
N LEU A 69 75.60 10.16 -1.72
CA LEU A 69 75.14 9.59 -2.97
C LEU A 69 76.37 9.27 -3.87
N GLY A 70 76.51 8.00 -4.23
CA GLY A 70 77.56 7.53 -5.17
C GLY A 70 77.24 7.90 -6.60
N ALA A 71 78.23 7.69 -7.47
CA ALA A 71 78.09 7.97 -8.92
C ALA A 71 78.16 6.70 -9.80
N VAL A 72 78.22 5.52 -9.19
CA VAL A 72 78.35 4.25 -9.93
C VAL A 72 76.99 3.74 -10.42
N PHE A 73 75.97 3.86 -9.59
CA PHE A 73 74.61 3.48 -9.97
C PHE A 73 73.88 4.63 -10.70
N ALA A 74 73.14 4.30 -11.75
CA ALA A 74 72.48 5.30 -12.58
C ALA A 74 71.47 6.14 -11.84
N TRP A 75 70.84 5.54 -10.80
CA TRP A 75 69.78 6.16 -9.98
C TRP A 75 70.15 6.01 -8.49
N PRO A 76 71.20 6.75 -8.01
CA PRO A 76 71.71 6.56 -6.66
C PRO A 76 70.62 6.97 -5.62
N PHE A 77 70.51 6.16 -4.59
CA PHE A 77 69.54 6.41 -3.53
C PHE A 77 70.03 5.96 -2.15
N CYS A 78 69.45 6.59 -1.12
CA CYS A 78 69.36 6.05 0.22
C CYS A 78 67.91 6.09 0.65
N LYS A 79 67.45 5.11 1.38
CA LYS A 79 66.09 5.07 1.93
C LYS A 79 66.04 4.64 3.40
N MET A 80 65.14 5.21 4.13
CA MET A 80 64.78 4.90 5.51
C MET A 80 63.44 4.20 5.46
N GLN A 81 63.33 2.98 5.97
CA GLN A 81 62.18 2.10 5.89
C GLN A 81 61.65 1.82 7.30
N PHE A 82 60.35 2.09 7.52
CA PHE A 82 59.60 1.81 8.73
C PHE A 82 58.76 0.58 8.53
N HIS A 83 59.04 -0.49 9.30
CA HIS A 83 58.34 -1.75 9.20
C HIS A 83 57.05 -1.71 10.05
N LEU A 84 55.88 -1.85 9.38
CA LEU A 84 54.57 -1.80 10.00
C LEU A 84 53.95 -3.17 10.17
N GLY A 85 54.47 -4.18 9.45
CA GLY A 85 53.89 -5.51 9.46
C GLY A 85 54.95 -6.59 9.21
N GLN A 86 54.56 -7.83 9.44
CA GLN A 86 55.38 -9.03 9.23
C GLN A 86 54.56 -10.13 8.59
N ASP A 87 55.19 -11.07 7.91
CA ASP A 87 54.58 -12.28 7.34
C ASP A 87 53.34 -12.00 6.45
N GLY A 88 53.41 -10.94 5.64
CA GLY A 88 52.35 -10.55 4.72
C GLY A 88 51.13 -9.88 5.39
N LYS A 89 51.22 -9.54 6.68
CA LYS A 89 50.20 -8.78 7.40
C LYS A 89 50.70 -7.37 7.64
N GLY A 90 50.01 -6.40 7.07
CA GLY A 90 50.25 -4.98 7.21
C GLY A 90 49.08 -4.25 7.86
N MET A 91 49.03 -2.96 7.65
CA MET A 91 48.02 -2.08 8.18
C MET A 91 47.17 -1.48 7.04
N ASP A 92 45.88 -1.26 7.29
CA ASP A 92 44.97 -0.62 6.31
C ASP A 92 45.13 0.90 6.33
N PHE A 93 45.67 1.44 5.27
CA PHE A 93 45.89 2.87 5.01
C PHE A 93 44.87 3.46 4.05
N SER A 94 43.91 2.67 3.55
CA SER A 94 42.90 3.11 2.57
C SER A 94 41.96 4.23 3.11
N GLN A 95 41.97 4.44 4.42
CA GLN A 95 41.14 5.46 5.09
C GLN A 95 41.90 6.76 5.38
N PHE A 96 43.16 6.86 5.01
CA PHE A 96 43.91 8.08 5.16
C PHE A 96 43.86 8.91 3.87
N ASP A 97 43.64 10.21 4.03
CA ASP A 97 43.51 11.16 2.92
C ASP A 97 44.77 11.98 2.71
N SER A 98 45.58 12.15 3.74
CA SER A 98 46.76 13.00 3.72
C SER A 98 47.89 12.48 4.60
N VAL A 99 49.12 12.86 4.23
CA VAL A 99 50.34 12.59 5.01
C VAL A 99 50.99 13.93 5.35
N THR A 100 51.21 14.19 6.64
CA THR A 100 51.92 15.36 7.13
C THR A 100 53.31 14.97 7.60
N PHE A 101 54.31 15.62 7.05
CA PHE A 101 55.72 15.44 7.44
C PHE A 101 56.13 16.55 8.38
N ASN A 102 56.88 16.20 9.44
CA ASN A 102 57.65 17.12 10.24
C ASN A 102 59.12 16.73 10.07
N MET A 103 59.82 17.43 9.17
CA MET A 103 61.18 17.06 8.80
C MET A 103 62.01 18.26 8.37
N ARG A 104 63.36 18.09 8.43
CA ARG A 104 64.32 19.01 7.84
C ARG A 104 65.14 18.26 6.81
N TYR A 105 65.38 18.93 5.69
CA TYR A 105 66.23 18.42 4.60
C TYR A 105 67.36 19.38 4.35
N SER A 106 68.61 18.87 4.26
CA SER A 106 69.79 19.68 4.02
C SER A 106 70.82 18.94 3.16
N GLY A 107 71.65 19.68 2.48
CA GLY A 107 72.86 19.16 1.80
C GLY A 107 72.78 19.07 0.28
N ALA A 108 71.62 18.90 -0.33
CA ALA A 108 71.53 18.76 -1.78
C ALA A 108 71.13 20.07 -2.50
N SER A 109 71.53 20.21 -3.76
CA SER A 109 71.14 21.30 -4.64
C SER A 109 69.65 21.25 -5.03
N ARG A 110 69.09 20.02 -5.13
CA ARG A 110 67.68 19.76 -5.31
C ARG A 110 67.12 19.08 -4.06
N ARG A 111 66.08 19.65 -3.49
CA ARG A 111 65.49 19.15 -2.24
C ARG A 111 64.32 18.19 -2.57
N LYS A 112 64.65 17.00 -3.09
CA LYS A 112 63.64 15.98 -3.45
C LYS A 112 63.67 14.80 -2.52
N ILE A 113 62.49 14.29 -2.20
CA ILE A 113 62.30 13.01 -1.51
C ILE A 113 61.23 12.18 -2.21
N GLY A 114 61.37 10.88 -2.04
CA GLY A 114 60.31 9.92 -2.37
C GLY A 114 59.62 9.43 -1.12
N LEU A 115 58.28 9.40 -1.13
CA LEU A 115 57.47 8.61 -0.22
C LEU A 115 57.03 7.35 -0.92
N HIS A 116 57.29 6.20 -0.29
CA HIS A 116 56.88 4.91 -0.83
C HIS A 116 56.13 4.11 0.23
N LEU A 117 55.07 3.41 -0.18
CA LEU A 117 54.34 2.47 0.63
C LEU A 117 54.42 1.10 -0.02
N THR A 118 54.88 0.12 0.73
CA THR A 118 54.85 -1.27 0.27
C THR A 118 53.58 -1.96 0.76
N ASN A 119 52.86 -2.59 -0.14
CA ASN A 119 51.59 -3.27 0.18
C ASN A 119 51.69 -4.75 -0.20
N PHE A 120 51.44 -5.63 0.77
CA PHE A 120 51.46 -7.07 0.49
C PHE A 120 50.14 -7.47 -0.17
N GLU A 121 50.23 -7.98 -1.36
CA GLU A 121 49.12 -8.44 -2.18
C GLU A 121 49.31 -9.93 -2.51
N PRO A 122 48.51 -10.84 -1.94
CA PRO A 122 48.72 -12.30 -2.07
C PRO A 122 48.82 -12.83 -3.49
N GLU A 123 48.26 -12.11 -4.47
CA GLU A 123 48.28 -12.48 -5.89
C GLU A 123 49.66 -12.28 -6.51
N PHE A 124 50.44 -11.28 -6.05
CA PHE A 124 51.72 -10.87 -6.64
C PHE A 124 52.89 -10.99 -5.64
N SER A 125 52.60 -10.97 -4.33
CA SER A 125 53.61 -10.88 -3.28
C SER A 125 53.93 -12.24 -2.67
N THR A 126 55.18 -12.48 -2.39
CA THR A 126 55.70 -13.67 -1.71
C THR A 126 56.22 -13.31 -0.30
N ILE A 127 55.82 -14.10 0.71
CA ILE A 127 56.28 -13.89 2.10
C ILE A 127 57.80 -14.03 2.15
N GLY A 128 58.46 -13.06 2.75
CA GLY A 128 59.93 -13.02 2.85
C GLY A 128 60.63 -12.32 1.70
N ASP A 129 59.91 -12.07 0.58
CA ASP A 129 60.46 -11.30 -0.55
C ASP A 129 59.87 -9.91 -0.61
N TRP A 130 60.59 -8.91 -0.11
CA TRP A 130 60.17 -7.50 -0.09
C TRP A 130 60.01 -6.90 -1.47
N ASN A 131 60.79 -7.37 -2.47
CA ASN A 131 60.70 -6.85 -3.82
C ASN A 131 59.44 -7.31 -4.57
N SER A 132 58.80 -8.36 -4.09
CA SER A 132 57.55 -8.84 -4.64
C SER A 132 56.35 -8.00 -4.24
N GLN A 133 56.49 -7.21 -3.19
CA GLN A 133 55.35 -6.40 -2.65
C GLN A 133 55.06 -5.23 -3.59
N ARG A 134 53.77 -4.88 -3.71
CA ARG A 134 53.33 -3.70 -4.47
C ARG A 134 54.04 -2.46 -3.93
N TYR A 135 54.55 -1.65 -4.85
CA TYR A 135 55.34 -0.47 -4.52
C TYR A 135 54.58 0.78 -5.00
N ASP A 136 53.88 1.45 -4.09
CA ASP A 136 53.17 2.68 -4.39
C ASP A 136 54.03 3.88 -3.99
N SER A 137 54.27 4.81 -4.90
CA SER A 137 55.26 5.85 -4.70
C SER A 137 54.84 7.22 -5.21
N VAL A 138 55.41 8.25 -4.62
CA VAL A 138 55.38 9.63 -5.12
C VAL A 138 56.71 10.32 -4.78
N GLU A 139 57.24 11.06 -5.77
CA GLU A 139 58.41 11.92 -5.57
C GLU A 139 57.98 13.39 -5.64
N PHE A 140 58.47 14.22 -4.73
CA PHE A 140 58.11 15.62 -4.63
C PHE A 140 59.27 16.48 -4.11
N ASP A 141 59.18 17.81 -4.38
CA ASP A 141 60.13 18.77 -3.86
C ASP A 141 59.78 19.10 -2.39
N VAL A 142 60.80 19.06 -1.51
CA VAL A 142 60.64 19.37 -0.10
C VAL A 142 60.50 20.88 0.10
N PRO A 143 59.40 21.36 0.65
CA PRO A 143 59.18 22.80 0.92
C PRO A 143 60.23 23.35 1.89
N ALA A 144 60.40 24.67 1.90
CA ALA A 144 61.27 25.32 2.90
C ALA A 144 60.78 25.19 4.35
N GLN A 145 59.45 24.95 4.51
CA GLN A 145 58.81 24.74 5.78
C GLN A 145 59.16 23.37 6.34
N THR A 146 59.34 23.26 7.67
CA THR A 146 59.62 21.98 8.32
C THR A 146 58.40 21.06 8.43
N THR A 147 57.20 21.62 8.37
CA THR A 147 55.97 20.86 8.38
C THR A 147 55.16 21.15 7.10
N PHE A 148 54.82 20.09 6.39
CA PHE A 148 54.03 20.17 5.16
C PHE A 148 53.19 18.90 5.00
N THR A 149 52.14 19.01 4.19
CA THR A 149 51.14 17.94 3.98
C THR A 149 51.01 17.65 2.50
N ILE A 150 50.95 16.38 2.14
CA ILE A 150 50.64 15.89 0.78
C ILE A 150 49.37 15.00 0.85
N PRO A 151 48.55 15.00 -0.20
CA PRO A 151 47.43 14.06 -0.26
C PRO A 151 47.91 12.64 -0.56
N VAL A 152 47.24 11.65 0.02
CA VAL A 152 47.62 10.21 -0.20
C VAL A 152 47.28 9.75 -1.63
N ASN A 153 46.28 10.34 -2.24
CA ASN A 153 45.81 9.98 -3.58
C ASN A 153 46.77 10.34 -4.72
N VAL A 154 47.91 11.00 -4.44
CA VAL A 154 48.98 11.25 -5.41
C VAL A 154 49.91 10.04 -5.59
N LEU A 155 49.87 9.08 -4.66
CA LEU A 155 50.63 7.84 -4.77
C LEU A 155 50.22 7.06 -6.02
N ARG A 156 51.19 6.50 -6.70
CA ARG A 156 51.02 5.67 -7.89
C ARG A 156 51.81 4.41 -7.76
N THR A 157 51.24 3.30 -8.24
CA THR A 157 52.03 2.05 -8.35
C THR A 157 53.20 2.27 -9.32
N ALA A 158 54.40 1.90 -8.91
CA ALA A 158 55.62 2.11 -9.67
C ALA A 158 55.59 1.30 -10.97
N ASP A 159 55.91 1.95 -12.11
CA ASP A 159 55.87 1.33 -13.43
C ASP A 159 56.79 0.10 -13.55
N TRP A 160 57.97 0.13 -12.88
CA TRP A 160 58.87 -1.01 -12.85
C TRP A 160 58.25 -2.23 -12.15
N TRP A 161 57.46 -2.03 -11.09
CA TRP A 161 56.80 -3.11 -10.37
C TRP A 161 55.65 -3.69 -11.22
N ILE A 162 54.84 -2.83 -11.87
CA ILE A 162 53.79 -3.24 -12.82
C ILE A 162 54.37 -4.11 -13.92
N ALA A 163 55.49 -3.68 -14.52
CA ALA A 163 56.14 -4.42 -15.58
C ALA A 163 56.77 -5.76 -15.12
N ALA A 164 57.41 -5.76 -13.93
CA ALA A 164 58.06 -6.95 -13.39
C ALA A 164 57.07 -8.07 -13.01
N HIS A 165 55.86 -7.70 -12.59
CA HIS A 165 54.84 -8.65 -12.16
C HIS A 165 53.71 -8.85 -13.19
N ASN A 166 53.82 -8.29 -14.40
CA ASN A 166 52.80 -8.38 -15.47
C ASN A 166 51.40 -8.03 -14.96
N VAL A 167 51.25 -6.95 -14.17
CA VAL A 167 50.01 -6.55 -13.53
C VAL A 167 49.00 -6.12 -14.60
N PRO A 168 47.76 -6.68 -14.61
CA PRO A 168 46.70 -6.27 -15.52
C PRO A 168 46.35 -4.79 -15.36
N LEU A 169 45.91 -4.12 -16.44
CA LEU A 169 45.64 -2.68 -16.47
C LEU A 169 44.58 -2.25 -15.46
N ASP A 170 43.61 -3.09 -15.20
CA ASP A 170 42.53 -2.85 -14.22
C ASP A 170 43.01 -2.97 -12.76
N LYS A 171 44.22 -3.43 -12.52
CA LYS A 171 44.87 -3.57 -11.21
C LYS A 171 46.07 -2.65 -11.00
N THR A 172 46.31 -1.70 -11.87
CA THR A 172 47.50 -0.81 -11.79
C THR A 172 47.31 0.37 -10.83
N TYR A 173 46.14 0.55 -10.26
CA TYR A 173 45.91 1.63 -9.29
C TYR A 173 46.57 1.34 -7.93
N SER A 174 46.90 2.41 -7.21
CA SER A 174 47.46 2.31 -5.85
C SER A 174 46.54 1.54 -4.89
N ARG A 175 47.11 0.60 -4.13
CA ARG A 175 46.39 -0.16 -3.08
C ARG A 175 47.07 0.04 -1.73
N LEU A 176 46.30 0.43 -0.75
CA LEU A 176 46.78 0.77 0.57
C LEU A 176 46.06 0.01 1.68
N ASP A 177 45.48 -1.13 1.34
CA ASP A 177 44.67 -1.94 2.25
C ASP A 177 45.46 -2.89 3.15
N ASN A 178 46.77 -3.10 2.82
CA ASN A 178 47.65 -3.99 3.58
C ASN A 178 49.09 -3.51 3.54
N VAL A 179 49.37 -2.28 4.00
CA VAL A 179 50.67 -1.63 3.97
C VAL A 179 51.61 -2.25 5.00
N THR A 180 52.71 -2.81 4.56
CA THR A 180 53.72 -3.49 5.37
C THR A 180 54.89 -2.59 5.77
N ALA A 181 55.21 -1.59 4.92
CA ALA A 181 56.19 -0.60 5.29
C ALA A 181 55.94 0.77 4.64
N VAL A 182 56.46 1.79 5.31
CA VAL A 182 56.54 3.18 4.83
C VAL A 182 58.01 3.51 4.62
N GLU A 183 58.36 4.03 3.46
CA GLU A 183 59.77 4.36 3.11
C GLU A 183 59.90 5.83 2.72
N ILE A 184 60.98 6.45 3.15
CA ILE A 184 61.42 7.78 2.71
C ILE A 184 62.75 7.64 2.03
N SER A 185 62.80 8.01 0.76
CA SER A 185 64.04 7.99 -0.05
C SER A 185 64.56 9.38 -0.38
N THR A 186 65.80 9.45 -0.81
CA THR A 186 66.45 10.71 -1.24
C THR A 186 65.94 11.28 -2.57
N GLY A 187 64.99 10.61 -3.24
CA GLY A 187 64.48 11.07 -4.53
C GLY A 187 65.53 11.18 -5.65
N SER A 188 65.10 11.72 -6.78
CA SER A 188 65.97 11.93 -7.98
C SER A 188 66.89 13.13 -7.76
N VAL A 189 67.95 12.91 -6.99
CA VAL A 189 68.99 13.91 -6.70
C VAL A 189 70.27 13.54 -7.45
N PRO A 190 71.05 14.47 -8.04
CA PRO A 190 72.30 14.19 -8.73
C PRO A 190 73.31 13.47 -7.82
N PRO A 191 74.15 12.54 -8.41
CA PRO A 191 75.17 11.86 -7.65
C PRO A 191 76.22 12.80 -7.09
N GLY A 192 77.01 12.31 -6.11
CA GLY A 192 78.07 13.08 -5.46
C GLY A 192 77.62 14.12 -4.44
N GLN A 193 76.42 14.07 -4.01
CA GLN A 193 75.83 14.98 -2.95
C GLN A 193 75.70 14.24 -1.65
N SER A 194 75.98 14.97 -0.55
CA SER A 194 75.65 14.51 0.83
C SER A 194 74.36 15.12 1.29
N ILE A 195 73.44 14.25 1.70
CA ILE A 195 72.10 14.61 2.13
C ILE A 195 71.88 14.23 3.58
N THR A 196 71.25 15.11 4.31
CA THR A 196 70.76 14.79 5.66
C THR A 196 69.27 15.02 5.76
N ILE A 197 68.51 13.98 6.13
CA ILE A 197 67.07 14.04 6.41
C ILE A 197 66.89 13.81 7.90
N GLU A 198 66.48 14.84 8.60
CA GLU A 198 66.05 14.81 10.02
C GLU A 198 64.51 14.71 10.04
N LEU A 199 63.97 13.51 10.30
CA LEU A 199 62.57 13.22 10.32
C LEU A 199 62.09 13.13 11.79
N ARG A 200 61.16 14.03 12.19
CA ARG A 200 60.54 14.05 13.52
C ARG A 200 59.26 13.24 13.57
N SER A 201 58.41 13.40 12.60
CA SER A 201 57.22 12.57 12.48
C SER A 201 56.67 12.52 11.05
N ILE A 202 55.98 11.42 10.76
CA ILE A 202 55.08 11.24 9.61
C ILE A 202 53.72 10.95 10.20
N GLU A 203 52.73 11.78 9.91
CA GLU A 203 51.37 11.62 10.38
C GLU A 203 50.44 11.36 9.18
N PHE A 204 49.85 10.15 9.11
CA PHE A 204 48.80 9.84 8.20
C PHE A 204 47.46 10.25 8.85
N ARG A 205 46.69 11.11 8.15
CA ARG A 205 45.44 11.63 8.64
C ARG A 205 44.29 11.24 7.73
N GLY A 206 43.20 10.80 8.29
CA GLY A 206 42.01 10.43 7.57
C GLY A 206 40.78 10.52 8.47
N LYS A 207 39.70 9.97 8.01
CA LYS A 207 38.42 9.94 8.75
C LYS A 207 38.08 8.51 9.18
N TRP A 208 37.52 8.32 10.36
CA TRP A 208 37.01 7.01 10.82
C TRP A 208 35.97 6.44 9.88
N ILE A 209 35.12 7.33 9.32
CA ILE A 209 34.12 6.98 8.32
C ILE A 209 34.28 7.93 7.16
N SER A 210 34.48 7.39 5.93
CA SER A 210 34.55 8.23 4.74
C SER A 210 33.22 8.96 4.50
N ASN A 211 33.30 10.12 3.90
CA ASN A 211 32.12 10.93 3.57
C ASN A 211 31.09 10.15 2.75
N THR A 212 31.56 9.37 1.78
CA THR A 212 30.70 8.52 0.94
C THR A 212 29.96 7.46 1.77
N ARG A 213 30.66 6.76 2.67
CA ARG A 213 30.04 5.74 3.53
C ARG A 213 29.00 6.36 4.48
N LEU A 214 29.34 7.50 5.10
CA LEU A 214 28.42 8.19 6.00
C LEU A 214 27.15 8.61 5.26
N LEU A 215 27.29 9.23 4.08
CA LEU A 215 26.16 9.63 3.24
C LEU A 215 25.31 8.42 2.84
N THR A 216 25.94 7.32 2.44
CA THR A 216 25.22 6.08 2.08
C THR A 216 24.37 5.57 3.26
N TYR A 217 24.93 5.55 4.48
CA TYR A 217 24.18 5.12 5.67
C TYR A 217 23.04 6.07 6.00
N LEU A 218 23.26 7.39 5.90
CA LEU A 218 22.22 8.38 6.17
C LEU A 218 21.08 8.29 5.15
N VAL A 219 21.40 8.17 3.85
CA VAL A 219 20.38 7.98 2.80
C VAL A 219 19.62 6.68 3.02
N GLY A 220 20.32 5.58 3.33
CA GLY A 220 19.67 4.31 3.65
C GLY A 220 18.71 4.41 4.85
N ALA A 221 19.11 5.13 5.90
CA ALA A 221 18.26 5.36 7.07
C ALA A 221 16.99 6.18 6.71
N TRP A 222 17.12 7.22 5.89
CA TRP A 222 16.00 8.02 5.42
C TRP A 222 15.04 7.22 4.54
N ILE A 223 15.56 6.42 3.60
CA ILE A 223 14.75 5.52 2.76
C ILE A 223 14.02 4.49 3.62
N GLY A 224 14.71 3.85 4.56
CA GLY A 224 14.11 2.88 5.49
C GLY A 224 12.98 3.49 6.32
N CYS A 225 13.19 4.70 6.86
CA CYS A 225 12.16 5.44 7.60
C CYS A 225 10.94 5.76 6.72
N GLY A 226 11.16 6.19 5.47
CA GLY A 226 10.11 6.47 4.49
C GLY A 226 9.28 5.22 4.13
N LEU A 227 9.95 4.09 3.87
CA LEU A 227 9.30 2.81 3.58
C LEU A 227 8.48 2.30 4.77
N LEU A 228 9.01 2.43 5.99
CA LEU A 228 8.28 2.09 7.21
C LEU A 228 7.02 2.95 7.35
N GLY A 229 7.14 4.26 7.15
CA GLY A 229 6.01 5.19 7.20
C GLY A 229 4.94 4.85 6.17
N LEU A 230 5.34 4.53 4.94
CA LEU A 230 4.43 4.13 3.86
C LEU A 230 3.72 2.81 4.20
N SER A 231 4.45 1.81 4.70
CA SER A 231 3.88 0.51 5.06
C SER A 231 2.84 0.61 6.16
N LEU A 232 3.13 1.39 7.22
CA LEU A 232 2.18 1.65 8.31
C LEU A 232 0.95 2.44 7.85
N SER A 233 1.14 3.42 6.96
CA SER A 233 0.05 4.19 6.36
C SER A 233 -0.86 3.30 5.51
N LEU A 234 -0.29 2.45 4.66
CA LEU A 234 -1.04 1.49 3.85
C LEU A 234 -1.82 0.47 4.71
N ALA A 235 -1.20 -0.04 5.78
CA ALA A 235 -1.87 -0.93 6.72
C ALA A 235 -3.08 -0.23 7.40
N HIS A 236 -2.90 1.02 7.81
CA HIS A 236 -3.99 1.81 8.41
C HIS A 236 -5.14 2.05 7.42
N VAL A 237 -4.84 2.44 6.17
CA VAL A 237 -5.84 2.64 5.12
C VAL A 237 -6.61 1.34 4.82
N ARG A 238 -5.89 0.21 4.71
CA ARG A 238 -6.53 -1.11 4.50
C ARG A 238 -7.49 -1.47 5.64
N SER A 239 -7.07 -1.28 6.88
CA SER A 239 -7.91 -1.57 8.05
C SER A 239 -9.16 -0.66 8.10
N SER A 240 -9.02 0.62 7.78
CA SER A 240 -10.12 1.58 7.71
C SER A 240 -11.11 1.24 6.58
N LEU A 241 -10.62 0.87 5.40
CA LEU A 241 -11.46 0.40 4.28
C LEU A 241 -12.24 -0.86 4.62
N SER A 242 -11.60 -1.84 5.26
CA SER A 242 -12.25 -3.08 5.69
C SER A 242 -13.38 -2.80 6.69
N ALA A 243 -13.15 -1.93 7.67
CA ALA A 243 -14.16 -1.52 8.64
C ALA A 243 -15.34 -0.79 7.97
N THR A 244 -15.06 0.08 6.99
CA THR A 244 -16.10 0.82 6.25
C THR A 244 -16.94 -0.13 5.39
N ASN A 245 -16.31 -1.08 4.69
CA ASN A 245 -17.04 -2.07 3.90
C ASN A 245 -17.95 -2.95 4.76
N ALA A 246 -17.46 -3.45 5.90
CA ALA A 246 -18.28 -4.21 6.83
C ALA A 246 -19.50 -3.42 7.33
N ARG A 247 -19.33 -2.11 7.56
CA ARG A 247 -20.43 -1.22 7.97
C ARG A 247 -21.45 -1.01 6.86
N LEU A 248 -21.00 -0.89 5.61
CA LEU A 248 -21.90 -0.79 4.45
C LEU A 248 -22.70 -2.06 4.22
N GLU A 249 -22.09 -3.24 4.36
CA GLU A 249 -22.79 -4.54 4.26
C GLU A 249 -23.87 -4.68 5.34
N LEU A 250 -23.56 -4.29 6.58
CA LEU A 250 -24.51 -4.31 7.68
C LEU A 250 -25.70 -3.39 7.40
N LEU A 251 -25.45 -2.15 6.95
CA LEU A 251 -26.50 -1.20 6.62
C LEU A 251 -27.39 -1.69 5.46
N ALA A 252 -26.79 -2.33 4.44
CA ALA A 252 -27.53 -2.93 3.34
C ALA A 252 -28.44 -4.07 3.82
N ALA A 253 -27.96 -4.92 4.73
CA ALA A 253 -28.74 -6.00 5.32
C ALA A 253 -29.93 -5.48 6.15
N ILE A 254 -29.69 -4.47 6.99
CA ILE A 254 -30.75 -3.82 7.79
C ILE A 254 -31.81 -3.19 6.87
N ASN A 255 -31.40 -2.47 5.84
CA ASN A 255 -32.31 -1.82 4.90
C ASN A 255 -33.18 -2.84 4.16
N LYS A 256 -32.60 -3.97 3.76
CA LYS A 256 -33.34 -5.07 3.13
C LYS A 256 -34.39 -5.69 4.10
N ALA A 257 -34.01 -5.90 5.36
CA ALA A 257 -34.94 -6.41 6.38
C ALA A 257 -36.10 -5.46 6.61
N LEU A 258 -35.84 -4.16 6.76
CA LEU A 258 -36.88 -3.13 6.92
C LEU A 258 -37.83 -3.05 5.72
N GLN A 259 -37.32 -3.20 4.50
CA GLN A 259 -38.15 -3.22 3.29
C GLN A 259 -39.07 -4.44 3.23
N LEU A 260 -38.59 -5.61 3.68
CA LEU A 260 -39.45 -6.80 3.76
C LEU A 260 -40.54 -6.62 4.79
N GLU A 261 -40.19 -6.14 5.98
CA GLU A 261 -41.18 -5.87 7.04
C GLU A 261 -42.23 -4.83 6.60
N ALA A 262 -41.79 -3.76 5.94
CA ALA A 262 -42.70 -2.75 5.39
C ALA A 262 -43.67 -3.33 4.33
N ARG A 263 -43.19 -4.27 3.48
CA ARG A 263 -44.04 -4.96 2.50
C ARG A 263 -45.06 -5.87 3.17
N ASP A 264 -44.66 -6.61 4.20
CA ASP A 264 -45.55 -7.51 4.92
C ASP A 264 -46.64 -6.73 5.64
N LEU A 265 -46.28 -5.62 6.29
CA LEU A 265 -47.26 -4.70 6.90
C LEU A 265 -48.19 -4.10 5.85
N ALA A 266 -47.71 -3.69 4.71
CA ALA A 266 -48.52 -3.16 3.62
C ALA A 266 -49.50 -4.23 3.09
N ASN A 267 -49.04 -5.46 2.90
CA ASN A 267 -49.90 -6.57 2.46
C ASN A 267 -51.03 -6.86 3.48
N GLN A 268 -50.69 -6.88 4.75
CA GLN A 268 -51.72 -7.04 5.82
C GLN A 268 -52.72 -5.88 5.86
N ALA A 269 -52.29 -4.65 5.54
CA ALA A 269 -53.15 -3.50 5.49
C ALA A 269 -54.11 -3.46 4.28
N HIS A 270 -53.84 -4.21 3.18
CA HIS A 270 -54.61 -4.12 1.92
C HIS A 270 -55.49 -5.33 1.62
N THR A 271 -55.40 -6.41 2.41
CA THR A 271 -56.20 -7.62 2.23
C THR A 271 -57.12 -7.88 3.45
N ASP A 272 -58.23 -8.54 3.21
CA ASP A 272 -59.10 -9.06 4.26
C ASP A 272 -58.48 -10.34 4.86
N PRO A 273 -58.23 -10.38 6.17
CA PRO A 273 -57.51 -11.50 6.80
C PRO A 273 -58.29 -12.83 6.78
N LEU A 274 -59.62 -12.80 6.68
CA LEU A 274 -60.43 -14.00 6.64
C LEU A 274 -60.44 -14.67 5.25
N THR A 275 -60.63 -13.86 4.21
CA THR A 275 -60.91 -14.35 2.86
C THR A 275 -59.71 -14.19 1.88
N GLY A 276 -58.73 -13.35 2.25
CA GLY A 276 -57.63 -13.00 1.38
C GLY A 276 -58.02 -12.12 0.18
N ALA A 277 -59.25 -11.70 0.05
CA ALA A 277 -59.70 -10.69 -0.92
C ALA A 277 -59.11 -9.32 -0.56
N LEU A 278 -59.07 -8.39 -1.49
CA LEU A 278 -58.72 -7.01 -1.14
C LEU A 278 -59.74 -6.48 -0.12
N ASN A 279 -59.28 -5.63 0.78
CA ASN A 279 -60.19 -4.83 1.61
C ASN A 279 -60.41 -3.46 0.94
N ARG A 280 -61.23 -2.59 1.56
CA ARG A 280 -61.51 -1.25 1.04
C ARG A 280 -60.23 -0.40 0.84
N GLN A 281 -59.22 -0.60 1.67
CA GLN A 281 -57.94 0.12 1.52
C GLN A 281 -57.14 -0.40 0.33
N GLY A 282 -57.08 -1.71 0.13
CA GLY A 282 -56.46 -2.33 -1.04
C GLY A 282 -57.12 -1.89 -2.36
N LEU A 283 -58.44 -1.72 -2.34
CA LEU A 283 -59.18 -1.12 -3.45
C LEU A 283 -58.69 0.30 -3.79
N ARG A 284 -58.57 1.16 -2.79
CA ARG A 284 -58.09 2.54 -2.99
C ARG A 284 -56.73 2.57 -3.66
N GLU A 285 -55.84 1.71 -3.23
CA GLU A 285 -54.49 1.65 -3.83
C GLU A 285 -54.53 1.17 -5.29
N VAL A 286 -55.32 0.18 -5.60
CA VAL A 286 -55.53 -0.29 -6.98
C VAL A 286 -56.04 0.83 -7.88
N LEU A 287 -57.02 1.59 -7.40
CA LEU A 287 -57.59 2.73 -8.14
C LEU A 287 -56.57 3.87 -8.31
N MET A 288 -55.82 4.23 -7.25
CA MET A 288 -54.77 5.24 -7.31
C MET A 288 -53.65 4.87 -8.30
N ARG A 289 -53.19 3.62 -8.29
CA ARG A 289 -52.19 3.14 -9.24
C ARG A 289 -52.68 3.25 -10.68
N ARG A 290 -53.97 2.96 -10.97
CA ARG A 290 -54.52 3.12 -12.31
C ARG A 290 -54.60 4.58 -12.74
N LEU A 291 -55.04 5.47 -11.88
CA LEU A 291 -55.10 6.91 -12.16
C LEU A 291 -53.69 7.48 -12.49
N HIS A 292 -52.63 6.98 -11.84
CA HIS A 292 -51.28 7.42 -12.11
C HIS A 292 -50.65 6.79 -13.39
N ALA A 293 -51.08 5.60 -13.77
CA ALA A 293 -50.53 4.89 -14.92
C ALA A 293 -51.18 5.29 -16.25
N ALA A 294 -52.43 5.68 -16.29
CA ALA A 294 -53.20 5.83 -17.50
C ALA A 294 -53.46 7.31 -17.94
N GLY A 295 -53.15 8.31 -17.12
CA GLY A 295 -53.35 9.73 -17.49
C GLY A 295 -54.83 10.11 -17.84
N ARG A 296 -55.69 9.17 -18.17
CA ARG A 296 -57.15 9.24 -18.36
C ARG A 296 -57.74 7.84 -18.24
N VAL A 297 -58.90 7.73 -17.57
CA VAL A 297 -59.70 6.50 -17.50
C VAL A 297 -60.58 6.46 -18.77
N ASP A 298 -60.00 6.13 -19.91
CA ASP A 298 -60.75 5.88 -21.16
C ASP A 298 -61.03 4.38 -21.37
N GLU A 299 -60.64 3.51 -20.41
CA GLU A 299 -60.88 2.06 -20.58
C GLU A 299 -62.19 1.69 -19.88
N GLU A 300 -63.06 1.01 -20.60
CA GLU A 300 -64.29 0.43 -20.07
C GLU A 300 -64.01 -0.44 -18.86
N MET A 301 -64.69 -0.25 -17.78
CA MET A 301 -64.56 -1.04 -16.54
C MET A 301 -65.92 -1.36 -15.99
N ALA A 302 -66.20 -2.65 -15.87
CA ALA A 302 -67.41 -3.08 -15.19
C ALA A 302 -67.19 -3.14 -13.66
N VAL A 303 -68.20 -2.78 -12.94
CA VAL A 303 -68.30 -2.78 -11.49
C VAL A 303 -69.44 -3.69 -11.10
N VAL A 304 -69.12 -4.74 -10.34
CA VAL A 304 -70.13 -5.72 -9.86
C VAL A 304 -70.20 -5.66 -8.39
N PHE A 305 -71.32 -5.34 -7.83
CA PHE A 305 -71.59 -5.41 -6.41
C PHE A 305 -72.35 -6.70 -6.13
N MET A 306 -71.94 -7.48 -5.14
CA MET A 306 -72.52 -8.78 -4.86
C MET A 306 -72.66 -9.00 -3.34
N ASP A 307 -73.66 -9.79 -2.99
CA ASP A 307 -74.02 -10.08 -1.58
C ASP A 307 -74.48 -11.53 -1.50
N ILE A 308 -74.09 -12.22 -0.44
CA ILE A 308 -74.47 -13.61 -0.19
C ILE A 308 -75.89 -13.65 0.35
N ASP A 309 -76.83 -14.25 -0.39
CA ASP A 309 -78.19 -14.29 -0.06
C ASP A 309 -78.44 -15.02 1.30
N HIS A 310 -79.20 -14.37 2.20
CA HIS A 310 -79.57 -14.92 3.50
C HIS A 310 -78.39 -15.31 4.41
N PHE A 311 -77.20 -14.67 4.25
CA PHE A 311 -75.99 -15.00 5.01
C PHE A 311 -76.17 -14.88 6.53
N LYS A 312 -76.92 -13.89 7.00
CA LYS A 312 -77.30 -13.76 8.41
C LYS A 312 -77.96 -15.03 8.90
N ARG A 313 -78.90 -15.61 8.14
CA ARG A 313 -79.62 -16.83 8.50
C ARG A 313 -78.69 -18.04 8.58
N ILE A 314 -77.62 -18.10 7.71
CA ILE A 314 -76.57 -19.11 7.80
C ILE A 314 -75.82 -19.01 9.13
N ASN A 315 -75.42 -17.81 9.50
CA ASN A 315 -74.74 -17.57 10.79
C ASN A 315 -75.67 -17.92 11.99
N ASP A 316 -76.92 -17.48 11.94
CA ASP A 316 -77.86 -17.72 13.04
C ASP A 316 -78.21 -19.21 13.24
N GLN A 317 -78.16 -20.03 12.16
CA GLN A 317 -78.50 -21.45 12.19
C GLN A 317 -77.33 -22.38 12.38
N HIS A 318 -76.14 -21.99 11.83
CA HIS A 318 -74.99 -22.87 11.79
C HIS A 318 -73.69 -22.33 12.46
N GLY A 319 -73.81 -21.13 13.07
CA GLY A 319 -72.74 -20.46 13.78
C GLY A 319 -71.79 -19.68 12.83
N HIS A 320 -71.06 -18.76 13.45
CA HIS A 320 -70.13 -17.88 12.73
C HIS A 320 -68.96 -18.64 12.02
N ASP A 321 -68.49 -19.74 12.59
CA ASP A 321 -67.43 -20.54 11.96
C ASP A 321 -67.86 -21.12 10.60
N THR A 322 -69.12 -21.56 10.49
CA THR A 322 -69.71 -22.01 9.21
C THR A 322 -69.86 -20.83 8.22
N GLY A 323 -70.29 -19.66 8.74
CA GLY A 323 -70.31 -18.45 7.91
C GLY A 323 -68.93 -18.06 7.38
N ASP A 324 -67.89 -18.14 8.21
CA ASP A 324 -66.53 -17.89 7.81
C ASP A 324 -66.02 -18.86 6.73
N GLU A 325 -66.41 -20.13 6.83
CA GLU A 325 -66.09 -21.13 5.80
C GLU A 325 -66.84 -20.82 4.49
N VAL A 326 -68.11 -20.41 4.58
CA VAL A 326 -68.88 -19.95 3.39
C VAL A 326 -68.21 -18.75 2.75
N LEU A 327 -67.76 -17.76 3.49
CA LEU A 327 -67.03 -16.59 2.92
C LEU A 327 -65.74 -16.97 2.22
N LYS A 328 -64.95 -17.83 2.84
CA LYS A 328 -63.70 -18.33 2.22
C LYS A 328 -63.97 -19.09 0.93
N ARG A 329 -64.96 -19.95 0.96
CA ARG A 329 -65.34 -20.75 -0.20
C ARG A 329 -65.93 -19.89 -1.31
N PHE A 330 -66.76 -18.88 -0.96
CA PHE A 330 -67.30 -17.88 -1.89
C PHE A 330 -66.22 -17.19 -2.68
N VAL A 331 -65.21 -16.66 -2.00
CA VAL A 331 -64.05 -16.03 -2.63
C VAL A 331 -63.27 -17.03 -3.54
N THR A 332 -63.14 -18.26 -3.10
CA THR A 332 -62.47 -19.33 -3.90
C THR A 332 -63.21 -19.61 -5.19
N VAL A 333 -64.57 -19.71 -5.15
CA VAL A 333 -65.38 -19.93 -6.34
C VAL A 333 -65.26 -18.74 -7.33
N ILE A 334 -65.41 -17.51 -6.80
CA ILE A 334 -65.29 -16.31 -7.66
C ILE A 334 -63.92 -16.24 -8.34
N ARG A 335 -62.86 -16.42 -7.56
CA ARG A 335 -61.48 -16.40 -8.12
C ARG A 335 -61.22 -17.47 -9.19
N GLY A 336 -61.91 -18.58 -9.13
CA GLY A 336 -61.83 -19.62 -10.15
C GLY A 336 -62.49 -19.29 -11.50
N GLU A 337 -63.42 -18.34 -11.46
CA GLU A 337 -64.24 -17.99 -12.63
C GLU A 337 -63.88 -16.62 -13.25
N VAL A 338 -63.06 -15.81 -12.54
CA VAL A 338 -62.68 -14.46 -13.01
C VAL A 338 -61.22 -14.44 -13.46
N ARG A 339 -60.83 -13.44 -14.22
CA ARG A 339 -59.46 -13.27 -14.77
C ARG A 339 -58.51 -12.75 -13.68
N ALA A 340 -57.24 -12.96 -13.90
CA ALA A 340 -56.18 -12.43 -13.01
C ALA A 340 -56.14 -10.89 -12.97
N SER A 341 -56.66 -10.22 -14.00
CA SER A 341 -56.81 -8.77 -14.09
C SER A 341 -57.94 -8.24 -13.20
N ASP A 342 -58.93 -9.06 -12.90
CA ASP A 342 -60.12 -8.68 -12.12
C ASP A 342 -59.71 -8.58 -10.63
N ARG A 343 -60.35 -7.67 -9.93
CA ARG A 343 -60.06 -7.40 -8.54
C ARG A 343 -61.25 -7.63 -7.64
N LEU A 344 -61.17 -8.68 -6.85
CA LEU A 344 -62.18 -9.02 -5.86
C LEU A 344 -61.85 -8.32 -4.53
N VAL A 345 -62.83 -7.57 -4.03
CA VAL A 345 -62.73 -6.78 -2.81
C VAL A 345 -63.84 -7.23 -1.84
N ARG A 346 -63.51 -7.50 -0.60
CA ARG A 346 -64.50 -7.66 0.46
C ARG A 346 -64.91 -6.28 0.95
N TRP A 347 -66.18 -5.89 0.62
CA TRP A 347 -66.68 -4.54 0.91
C TRP A 347 -67.25 -4.41 2.32
N GLY A 348 -67.94 -5.46 2.79
CA GLY A 348 -68.54 -5.54 4.09
C GLY A 348 -68.50 -6.96 4.64
N GLY A 349 -69.36 -7.28 5.59
CA GLY A 349 -69.44 -8.61 6.20
C GLY A 349 -69.62 -9.74 5.17
N GLU A 350 -70.68 -9.66 4.38
CA GLU A 350 -71.10 -10.62 3.35
C GLU A 350 -71.16 -9.99 1.96
N GLU A 351 -70.68 -8.74 1.82
CA GLU A 351 -70.71 -7.94 0.61
C GLU A 351 -69.32 -7.93 -0.08
N PHE A 352 -69.32 -8.12 -1.37
CA PHE A 352 -68.13 -8.11 -2.20
C PHE A 352 -68.30 -7.18 -3.40
N LEU A 353 -67.19 -6.61 -3.83
CA LEU A 353 -67.08 -5.81 -5.03
C LEU A 353 -66.09 -6.47 -5.97
N LEU A 354 -66.50 -6.64 -7.24
CA LEU A 354 -65.60 -7.14 -8.29
C LEU A 354 -65.45 -6.04 -9.35
N LEU A 355 -64.18 -5.72 -9.62
CA LEU A 355 -63.79 -4.79 -10.67
C LEU A 355 -63.26 -5.57 -11.85
N CYS A 356 -63.82 -5.35 -13.01
CA CYS A 356 -63.47 -6.01 -14.25
C CYS A 356 -62.93 -4.96 -15.25
N PRO A 357 -61.64 -4.74 -15.34
CA PRO A 357 -61.02 -3.87 -16.33
C PRO A 357 -61.30 -4.38 -17.74
N GLU A 358 -61.31 -3.46 -18.72
CA GLU A 358 -61.49 -3.78 -20.15
C GLU A 358 -62.72 -4.69 -20.40
N THR A 359 -63.82 -4.41 -19.69
CA THR A 359 -65.04 -5.22 -19.73
C THR A 359 -66.27 -4.28 -19.75
N ASP A 360 -67.07 -4.39 -20.77
CA ASP A 360 -68.37 -3.69 -20.89
C ASP A 360 -69.42 -4.37 -20.03
N VAL A 361 -70.61 -3.75 -19.92
CA VAL A 361 -71.72 -4.25 -19.10
C VAL A 361 -72.25 -5.58 -19.61
N GLU A 362 -72.34 -5.80 -20.92
CA GLU A 362 -72.91 -7.03 -21.54
C GLU A 362 -72.02 -8.24 -21.24
N HIS A 363 -70.71 -8.09 -21.41
CA HIS A 363 -69.74 -9.12 -21.08
C HIS A 363 -69.67 -9.37 -19.55
N ALA A 364 -69.77 -8.32 -18.74
CA ALA A 364 -69.82 -8.46 -17.31
C ALA A 364 -71.10 -9.20 -16.82
N VAL A 365 -72.27 -8.89 -17.40
CA VAL A 365 -73.49 -9.61 -17.11
C VAL A 365 -73.38 -11.10 -17.44
N THR A 366 -72.78 -11.41 -18.66
CA THR A 366 -72.57 -12.78 -19.07
C THR A 366 -71.62 -13.54 -18.10
N MET A 367 -70.57 -12.91 -17.66
CA MET A 367 -69.62 -13.44 -16.69
C MET A 367 -70.32 -13.67 -15.33
N VAL A 368 -71.06 -12.66 -14.83
CA VAL A 368 -71.75 -12.74 -13.54
C VAL A 368 -72.86 -13.78 -13.56
N GLN A 369 -73.56 -14.01 -14.69
CA GLN A 369 -74.51 -15.13 -14.80
C GLN A 369 -73.82 -16.50 -14.68
N LYS A 370 -72.60 -16.68 -15.20
CA LYS A 370 -71.80 -17.88 -14.97
C LYS A 370 -71.39 -18.00 -13.49
N LEU A 371 -70.94 -16.89 -12.87
CA LEU A 371 -70.61 -16.88 -11.45
C LEU A 371 -71.83 -17.30 -10.59
N ARG A 372 -73.00 -16.73 -10.85
CA ARG A 372 -74.25 -17.10 -10.19
C ARG A 372 -74.56 -18.59 -10.32
N ALA A 373 -74.44 -19.14 -11.51
CA ALA A 373 -74.65 -20.57 -11.75
C ALA A 373 -73.59 -21.43 -10.99
N ALA A 374 -72.31 -21.06 -11.07
CA ALA A 374 -71.24 -21.76 -10.35
C ALA A 374 -71.47 -21.76 -8.81
N LEU A 375 -71.90 -20.63 -8.24
CA LEU A 375 -72.19 -20.54 -6.81
C LEU A 375 -73.39 -21.43 -6.42
N SER A 376 -74.46 -21.45 -7.21
CA SER A 376 -75.67 -22.22 -6.92
C SER A 376 -75.47 -23.74 -7.09
N MET A 377 -74.52 -24.16 -7.94
CA MET A 377 -74.19 -25.61 -8.22
C MET A 377 -73.08 -26.14 -7.29
N ARG A 378 -72.42 -25.30 -6.56
CA ARG A 378 -71.29 -25.70 -5.70
C ARG A 378 -71.81 -26.42 -4.43
N GLU A 379 -71.05 -27.40 -4.02
CA GLU A 379 -71.25 -28.00 -2.70
C GLU A 379 -70.74 -27.05 -1.60
N TRP A 380 -71.64 -26.73 -0.68
CA TRP A 380 -71.33 -25.85 0.44
C TRP A 380 -71.19 -26.65 1.75
N PRO A 381 -70.53 -26.11 2.78
CA PRO A 381 -70.41 -26.74 4.08
C PRO A 381 -71.79 -27.17 4.61
N HIS A 382 -71.88 -28.27 5.31
CA HIS A 382 -73.09 -28.84 5.91
C HIS A 382 -74.21 -29.08 4.90
N GLY A 383 -73.93 -29.19 3.60
CA GLY A 383 -74.99 -29.40 2.58
C GLY A 383 -75.85 -28.13 2.33
N LEU A 384 -75.37 -26.97 2.73
CA LEU A 384 -76.03 -25.71 2.50
C LEU A 384 -76.30 -25.40 1.04
N HIS A 385 -77.33 -24.70 0.73
CA HIS A 385 -77.57 -24.10 -0.58
C HIS A 385 -77.30 -22.59 -0.49
N VAL A 386 -76.22 -22.10 -1.04
CA VAL A 386 -75.85 -20.69 -0.97
C VAL A 386 -75.99 -20.09 -2.37
N THR A 387 -76.73 -18.98 -2.44
CA THR A 387 -76.87 -18.17 -3.62
C THR A 387 -76.36 -16.76 -3.39
N SER A 388 -76.25 -15.98 -4.40
CA SER A 388 -75.81 -14.58 -4.35
C SER A 388 -76.61 -13.73 -5.31
N SER A 389 -76.88 -12.52 -4.91
CA SER A 389 -77.46 -11.48 -5.73
C SER A 389 -76.43 -10.52 -6.21
N PHE A 390 -76.57 -9.99 -7.44
CA PHE A 390 -75.57 -9.17 -8.12
C PHE A 390 -76.22 -7.93 -8.71
N GLY A 391 -75.50 -6.79 -8.53
CA GLY A 391 -75.75 -5.57 -9.28
C GLY A 391 -74.57 -5.27 -10.17
N VAL A 392 -74.77 -5.06 -11.43
CA VAL A 392 -73.73 -4.83 -12.46
C VAL A 392 -73.90 -3.46 -13.08
N THR A 393 -72.78 -2.73 -13.19
CA THR A 393 -72.78 -1.45 -13.91
C THR A 393 -71.42 -1.27 -14.59
N SER A 394 -71.28 -0.26 -15.46
CA SER A 394 -69.95 0.18 -15.96
C SER A 394 -69.62 1.52 -15.37
N LEU A 395 -68.31 1.77 -15.19
CA LEU A 395 -67.80 3.09 -14.90
C LEU A 395 -67.97 3.97 -16.15
N LYS A 396 -68.67 5.09 -16.04
CA LYS A 396 -68.86 6.04 -17.12
C LYS A 396 -67.62 6.96 -17.25
N PRO A 397 -67.33 7.50 -18.44
CA PRO A 397 -66.32 8.53 -18.59
C PRO A 397 -66.57 9.70 -17.62
N ASP A 398 -65.53 10.17 -17.00
CA ASP A 398 -65.53 11.27 -16.04
C ASP A 398 -66.41 11.07 -14.77
N GLU A 399 -66.87 9.85 -14.51
CA GLU A 399 -67.67 9.50 -13.34
C GLU A 399 -66.75 9.22 -12.13
N ASP A 400 -67.14 9.73 -10.92
CA ASP A 400 -66.51 9.29 -9.70
C ASP A 400 -66.80 7.81 -9.43
N PHE A 401 -65.77 7.06 -9.07
CA PHE A 401 -65.89 5.63 -8.82
C PHE A 401 -66.93 5.30 -7.74
N GLY A 402 -67.15 6.18 -6.74
CA GLY A 402 -68.15 6.06 -5.73
C GLY A 402 -69.60 6.10 -6.29
N GLU A 403 -69.82 6.85 -7.37
CA GLU A 403 -71.14 6.89 -8.05
C GLU A 403 -71.40 5.57 -8.82
N ALA A 404 -70.42 5.01 -9.45
CA ALA A 404 -70.53 3.68 -10.06
C ALA A 404 -70.85 2.59 -9.02
N ILE A 405 -70.21 2.63 -7.85
CA ILE A 405 -70.50 1.71 -6.73
C ILE A 405 -71.93 1.88 -6.28
N LYS A 406 -72.43 3.12 -6.12
CA LYS A 406 -73.86 3.39 -5.72
C LYS A 406 -74.84 2.85 -6.77
N ARG A 407 -74.59 2.95 -8.05
CA ARG A 407 -75.45 2.38 -9.12
C ARG A 407 -75.44 0.85 -9.05
N ALA A 408 -74.25 0.23 -8.88
CA ALA A 408 -74.12 -1.23 -8.69
C ALA A 408 -74.90 -1.71 -7.42
N ASP A 409 -74.81 -0.97 -6.29
CA ASP A 409 -75.51 -1.26 -5.06
C ASP A 409 -77.00 -1.11 -5.24
N GLY A 410 -77.47 -0.05 -5.96
CA GLY A 410 -78.89 0.12 -6.34
C GLY A 410 -79.46 -1.05 -7.15
N ALA A 411 -78.68 -1.54 -8.09
CA ALA A 411 -79.05 -2.72 -8.89
C ALA A 411 -79.03 -4.01 -8.03
N LEU A 412 -78.07 -4.16 -7.11
CA LEU A 412 -78.05 -5.26 -6.13
C LEU A 412 -79.31 -5.24 -5.22
N TYR A 413 -79.77 -4.05 -4.78
CA TYR A 413 -80.94 -3.92 -4.03
C TYR A 413 -82.22 -4.37 -4.82
N VAL A 414 -82.28 -4.03 -6.12
CA VAL A 414 -83.32 -4.52 -7.01
C VAL A 414 -83.27 -6.05 -7.16
N ALA A 415 -82.07 -6.61 -7.33
CA ALA A 415 -81.88 -8.06 -7.36
C ALA A 415 -82.38 -8.78 -6.11
N LYS A 416 -82.09 -8.23 -4.93
CA LYS A 416 -82.60 -8.75 -3.64
C LYS A 416 -84.10 -8.63 -3.50
N SER A 417 -84.77 -7.52 -3.92
CA SER A 417 -86.21 -7.29 -3.85
C SER A 417 -86.95 -8.14 -4.86
N ASN A 418 -86.43 -8.42 -6.00
CA ASN A 418 -87.05 -9.25 -7.07
C ASN A 418 -86.96 -10.76 -6.79
N GLY A 419 -86.49 -11.21 -5.63
CA GLY A 419 -86.49 -12.63 -5.25
C GLY A 419 -85.12 -13.25 -5.15
N ARG A 420 -84.00 -12.47 -5.21
CA ARG A 420 -82.62 -12.90 -4.99
C ARG A 420 -82.11 -13.85 -6.09
N ASN A 421 -80.90 -14.36 -5.91
CA ASN A 421 -80.19 -15.29 -6.86
C ASN A 421 -80.30 -14.82 -8.30
N ARG A 422 -80.01 -13.56 -8.59
CA ARG A 422 -80.11 -12.93 -9.90
C ARG A 422 -79.13 -11.80 -10.10
N VAL A 423 -79.03 -11.40 -11.36
CA VAL A 423 -78.22 -10.30 -11.79
C VAL A 423 -79.14 -9.18 -12.31
N GLU A 424 -78.97 -7.98 -11.81
CA GLU A 424 -79.66 -6.77 -12.28
C GLU A 424 -78.60 -5.74 -12.74
N VAL A 425 -78.99 -4.88 -13.71
CA VAL A 425 -78.12 -3.86 -14.27
C VAL A 425 -78.54 -2.49 -13.80
N GLY A 426 -77.50 -1.65 -13.39
CA GLY A 426 -77.76 -0.30 -12.85
C GLY A 426 -77.19 0.83 -13.73
#